data_750d36bc3d2cb2190c66f3fb5ee50a2d
#
_entry.id   750d36bc3d2cb2190c66f3fb5ee50a2d
#
_cell.length_a   1.000
_cell.length_b   1.000
_cell.length_c   1.000
_cell.angle_alpha   90.00
_cell.angle_beta   90.00
_cell.angle_gamma   90.00
#
_symmetry.space_group_name_H-M   'P 1'
#
loop_
_entity.id
_entity.type
_entity.pdbx_description
1 polymer ?
#
loop_
_entity_poly.entity_id
_entity_poly.type
_entity_poly.pdbx_seq_one_letter_code
_entity_poly.pdbx_strand_id
1 'polypeptide(L)'
;MSSAQSILQPVPRHAGDTDADRPSVDAAQLSSLRALPDKVGQILLGKDEAVRLAFACLIADGHLLIEDLPGMGKTVLAHALARVAGLQFNRVQFTSDMLPGDLTGAAVFDRDKGEFVFHPGPVFTQVLLADEINRASPKTQSALLEAMEERQVSNDCESRPLPRPFFVIATQNPVDQLSTNPLPEAQLDRFLMRLALGYPDMAAELEILRGEDRRVLLERTEPALDAGLLLALQAQARAVHAAGPLLAYIRALAEHTRHGAGLAYGLSPRGAQALLAAARAWALLDGRDHVLPGDVQAVFPAVAIHRLGLGDARGADAAARELLAAVPLP
;
A
#
# COMPACT_ATOMS: atom_id res chain seq x y z
N MET A 1 27.53 37.56 -28.67
CA MET A 1 27.88 36.13 -28.66
C MET A 1 28.60 35.87 -27.35
N SER A 2 27.91 35.39 -26.37
CA SER A 2 28.52 34.82 -25.14
C SER A 2 27.54 33.84 -24.55
N SER A 3 27.96 32.58 -24.59
CA SER A 3 27.16 31.39 -24.19
C SER A 3 27.12 31.29 -22.68
N ALA A 4 25.96 31.41 -22.08
CA ALA A 4 25.73 31.05 -20.68
C ALA A 4 25.50 29.53 -20.58
N GLN A 5 26.53 28.78 -20.24
CA GLN A 5 26.42 27.38 -19.79
C GLN A 5 25.94 27.41 -18.34
N SER A 6 24.66 27.04 -18.14
CA SER A 6 24.11 26.71 -16.83
C SER A 6 24.66 25.37 -16.41
N ILE A 7 25.55 25.39 -15.40
CA ILE A 7 26.10 24.20 -14.76
C ILE A 7 25.04 23.71 -13.72
N LEU A 8 24.31 22.67 -14.09
CA LEU A 8 23.52 21.87 -13.15
C LEU A 8 24.49 21.18 -12.18
N GLN A 9 24.57 21.67 -10.95
CA GLN A 9 25.26 20.96 -9.87
C GLN A 9 24.45 19.73 -9.48
N PRO A 10 25.09 18.55 -9.35
CA PRO A 10 24.42 17.37 -8.86
C PRO A 10 24.02 17.55 -7.39
N VAL A 11 22.75 17.25 -7.08
CA VAL A 11 22.24 17.19 -5.71
C VAL A 11 23.10 16.22 -4.89
N PRO A 12 23.61 16.61 -3.71
CA PRO A 12 24.42 15.72 -2.88
C PRO A 12 23.55 14.53 -2.43
N ARG A 13 23.97 13.32 -2.78
CA ARG A 13 23.44 12.11 -2.16
C ARG A 13 23.75 12.19 -0.66
N HIS A 14 22.72 12.01 0.18
CA HIS A 14 22.91 11.88 1.62
C HIS A 14 23.90 10.74 1.89
N ALA A 15 25.15 11.07 2.15
CA ALA A 15 26.16 10.17 2.71
C ALA A 15 25.84 10.04 4.20
N GLY A 16 25.26 8.91 4.60
CA GLY A 16 24.94 8.68 6.01
C GLY A 16 24.28 7.35 6.34
N ASP A 17 23.87 6.55 5.37
CA ASP A 17 23.33 5.21 5.64
C ASP A 17 24.38 4.15 5.29
N THR A 18 25.31 3.90 6.21
CA THR A 18 26.21 2.75 6.12
C THR A 18 25.39 1.50 6.44
N ASP A 19 25.50 0.48 5.61
CA ASP A 19 24.81 -0.83 5.69
C ASP A 19 25.06 -1.60 7.01
N ALA A 20 25.92 -1.07 7.89
CA ALA A 20 26.36 -1.68 9.15
C ALA A 20 25.40 -1.46 10.34
N ASP A 21 24.42 -0.58 10.24
CA ASP A 21 23.55 -0.21 11.38
C ASP A 21 22.09 -0.66 11.20
N ARG A 22 21.82 -1.52 10.21
CA ARG A 22 20.47 -2.07 10.00
C ARG A 22 20.25 -3.24 10.97
N PRO A 23 19.19 -3.21 11.79
CA PRO A 23 18.87 -4.33 12.66
C PRO A 23 18.67 -5.58 11.79
N SER A 24 19.50 -6.60 12.00
CA SER A 24 19.33 -7.91 11.37
C SER A 24 18.12 -8.59 12.01
N VAL A 25 17.13 -8.99 11.19
CA VAL A 25 15.99 -9.75 11.66
C VAL A 25 16.43 -11.17 11.95
N ASP A 26 16.24 -11.63 13.17
CA ASP A 26 16.62 -12.98 13.59
C ASP A 26 15.57 -14.05 13.21
N ALA A 27 15.93 -15.33 13.35
CA ALA A 27 15.05 -16.44 13.00
C ALA A 27 13.77 -16.48 13.87
N ALA A 28 13.83 -15.99 15.11
CA ALA A 28 12.66 -15.93 15.99
C ALA A 28 11.70 -14.83 15.54
N GLN A 29 12.22 -13.68 15.13
CA GLN A 29 11.46 -12.59 14.55
C GLN A 29 10.79 -13.01 13.22
N LEU A 30 11.50 -13.74 12.35
CA LEU A 30 10.94 -14.31 11.13
C LEU A 30 9.83 -15.33 11.42
N SER A 31 9.97 -16.16 12.46
CA SER A 31 8.89 -17.08 12.85
C SER A 31 7.64 -16.35 13.35
N SER A 32 7.82 -15.21 14.02
CA SER A 32 6.73 -14.36 14.51
C SER A 32 5.95 -13.68 13.38
N LEU A 33 6.58 -13.46 12.20
CA LEU A 33 5.91 -12.88 11.03
C LEU A 33 4.72 -13.68 10.55
N ARG A 34 4.81 -15.02 10.60
CA ARG A 34 3.71 -15.90 10.19
C ARG A 34 2.46 -15.72 11.02
N ALA A 35 2.61 -15.31 12.28
CA ALA A 35 1.50 -15.09 13.20
C ALA A 35 0.87 -13.67 13.09
N LEU A 36 1.46 -12.74 12.33
CA LEU A 36 0.93 -11.39 12.21
C LEU A 36 -0.45 -11.34 11.56
N PRO A 37 -0.70 -12.04 10.43
CA PRO A 37 -2.02 -12.09 9.82
C PRO A 37 -3.08 -12.65 10.78
N ASP A 38 -2.73 -13.68 11.56
CA ASP A 38 -3.66 -14.33 12.51
C ASP A 38 -4.11 -13.36 13.61
N LYS A 39 -3.21 -12.49 14.10
CA LYS A 39 -3.57 -11.46 15.09
C LYS A 39 -4.60 -10.47 14.54
N VAL A 40 -4.49 -10.07 13.29
CA VAL A 40 -5.50 -9.21 12.64
C VAL A 40 -6.75 -10.03 12.28
N GLY A 41 -6.61 -11.30 11.90
CA GLY A 41 -7.70 -12.22 11.62
C GLY A 41 -8.66 -12.42 12.80
N GLN A 42 -8.16 -12.36 14.04
CA GLN A 42 -8.99 -12.38 15.26
C GLN A 42 -9.90 -11.14 15.39
N ILE A 43 -9.48 -10.01 14.81
CA ILE A 43 -10.24 -8.76 14.82
C ILE A 43 -11.14 -8.68 13.58
N LEU A 44 -10.63 -9.05 12.41
CA LEU A 44 -11.32 -9.02 11.12
C LEU A 44 -11.57 -10.43 10.62
N LEU A 45 -12.68 -11.01 11.04
CA LEU A 45 -13.02 -12.41 10.79
C LEU A 45 -13.33 -12.71 9.34
N GLY A 46 -12.90 -13.89 8.86
CA GLY A 46 -13.18 -14.40 7.52
C GLY A 46 -12.52 -13.62 6.38
N LYS A 47 -11.38 -12.94 6.65
CA LYS A 47 -10.65 -12.11 5.69
C LYS A 47 -9.15 -12.41 5.67
N ASP A 48 -8.78 -13.65 5.96
CA ASP A 48 -7.37 -14.04 6.18
C ASP A 48 -6.48 -13.75 4.97
N GLU A 49 -6.96 -14.01 3.76
CA GLU A 49 -6.23 -13.72 2.52
C GLU A 49 -6.01 -12.21 2.33
N ALA A 50 -7.07 -11.41 2.50
CA ALA A 50 -6.98 -9.95 2.37
C ALA A 50 -6.06 -9.34 3.43
N VAL A 51 -6.11 -9.84 4.67
CA VAL A 51 -5.21 -9.45 5.75
C VAL A 51 -3.77 -9.78 5.39
N ARG A 52 -3.51 -10.98 4.89
CA ARG A 52 -2.17 -11.42 4.48
C ARG A 52 -1.62 -10.59 3.31
N LEU A 53 -2.44 -10.29 2.30
CA LEU A 53 -2.08 -9.41 1.18
C LEU A 53 -1.79 -7.98 1.68
N ALA A 54 -2.56 -7.47 2.65
CA ALA A 54 -2.31 -6.15 3.22
C ALA A 54 -0.97 -6.09 3.98
N PHE A 55 -0.59 -7.14 4.73
CA PHE A 55 0.75 -7.25 5.32
C PHE A 55 1.85 -7.36 4.26
N ALA A 56 1.65 -8.16 3.21
CA ALA A 56 2.59 -8.23 2.10
C ALA A 56 2.79 -6.87 1.43
N CYS A 57 1.71 -6.09 1.26
CA CYS A 57 1.77 -4.73 0.75
C CYS A 57 2.58 -3.79 1.65
N LEU A 58 2.37 -3.84 2.97
CA LEU A 58 3.10 -3.06 3.96
C LEU A 58 4.59 -3.41 3.99
N ILE A 59 4.92 -4.70 3.97
CA ILE A 59 6.31 -5.21 3.96
C ILE A 59 7.00 -4.93 2.61
N ALA A 60 6.26 -4.92 1.50
CA ALA A 60 6.79 -4.53 0.20
C ALA A 60 7.05 -3.02 0.06
N ASP A 61 6.81 -2.21 1.12
CA ASP A 61 6.94 -0.75 1.13
C ASP A 61 6.01 -0.07 0.10
N GLY A 62 4.85 -0.69 -0.18
CA GLY A 62 3.85 -0.19 -1.11
C GLY A 62 2.69 0.52 -0.40
N HIS A 63 1.69 0.97 -1.18
CA HIS A 63 0.44 1.54 -0.68
C HIS A 63 -0.73 0.68 -1.14
N LEU A 64 -1.82 0.67 -0.37
CA LEU A 64 -2.97 -0.21 -0.54
C LEU A 64 -4.22 0.58 -0.96
N LEU A 65 -4.91 0.11 -1.99
CA LEU A 65 -6.25 0.57 -2.35
C LEU A 65 -7.26 -0.51 -1.96
N ILE A 66 -8.31 -0.13 -1.24
CA ILE A 66 -9.43 -1.02 -0.92
C ILE A 66 -10.69 -0.51 -1.63
N GLU A 67 -11.19 -1.31 -2.54
CA GLU A 67 -12.39 -0.98 -3.29
C GLU A 67 -13.52 -1.94 -2.92
N ASP A 68 -14.47 -1.42 -2.11
CA ASP A 68 -15.54 -2.26 -1.57
C ASP A 68 -16.73 -1.43 -1.09
N LEU A 69 -17.84 -2.11 -0.85
CA LEU A 69 -19.04 -1.55 -0.27
C LEU A 69 -18.80 -0.97 1.13
N PRO A 70 -19.62 -0.02 1.60
CA PRO A 70 -19.61 0.42 2.99
C PRO A 70 -19.88 -0.75 3.95
N GLY A 71 -19.27 -0.72 5.15
CA GLY A 71 -19.51 -1.73 6.18
C GLY A 71 -18.68 -3.02 6.06
N MET A 72 -17.84 -3.19 5.04
CA MET A 72 -17.03 -4.41 4.84
C MET A 72 -15.81 -4.53 5.77
N GLY A 73 -15.57 -3.59 6.68
CA GLY A 73 -14.46 -3.67 7.65
C GLY A 73 -13.18 -2.95 7.21
N LYS A 74 -13.22 -2.08 6.18
CA LYS A 74 -12.04 -1.33 5.67
C LYS A 74 -11.31 -0.56 6.77
N THR A 75 -12.04 0.19 7.58
CA THR A 75 -11.50 0.97 8.71
C THR A 75 -10.92 0.07 9.80
N VAL A 76 -11.57 -1.07 10.06
CA VAL A 76 -11.11 -2.07 11.04
C VAL A 76 -9.78 -2.68 10.58
N LEU A 77 -9.67 -3.06 9.30
CA LEU A 77 -8.42 -3.57 8.73
C LEU A 77 -7.28 -2.57 8.87
N ALA A 78 -7.50 -1.31 8.46
CA ALA A 78 -6.47 -0.28 8.49
C ALA A 78 -5.96 -0.03 9.92
N HIS A 79 -6.88 0.07 10.87
CA HIS A 79 -6.53 0.31 12.27
C HIS A 79 -5.85 -0.91 12.92
N ALA A 80 -6.32 -2.13 12.61
CA ALA A 80 -5.72 -3.37 13.11
C ALA A 80 -4.30 -3.58 12.57
N LEU A 81 -4.07 -3.30 11.28
CA LEU A 81 -2.72 -3.32 10.69
C LEU A 81 -1.78 -2.35 11.39
N ALA A 82 -2.20 -1.09 11.56
CA ALA A 82 -1.40 -0.07 12.24
C ALA A 82 -1.09 -0.46 13.68
N ARG A 83 -2.09 -0.98 14.42
CA ARG A 83 -1.96 -1.41 15.81
C ARG A 83 -0.99 -2.58 15.96
N VAL A 84 -1.15 -3.63 15.16
CA VAL A 84 -0.27 -4.82 15.19
C VAL A 84 1.15 -4.46 14.73
N ALA A 85 1.30 -3.54 13.77
CA ALA A 85 2.59 -3.06 13.32
C ALA A 85 3.24 -2.01 14.27
N GLY A 86 2.58 -1.60 15.35
CA GLY A 86 3.10 -0.61 16.30
C GLY A 86 3.32 0.77 15.70
N LEU A 87 2.48 1.19 14.75
CA LEU A 87 2.63 2.41 13.98
C LEU A 87 1.60 3.47 14.37
N GLN A 88 1.98 4.72 14.25
CA GLN A 88 1.07 5.85 14.39
C GLN A 88 0.02 5.82 13.28
N PHE A 89 -1.25 5.91 13.67
CA PHE A 89 -2.39 5.84 12.76
C PHE A 89 -3.16 7.14 12.73
N ASN A 90 -3.52 7.58 11.52
CA ASN A 90 -4.45 8.68 11.34
C ASN A 90 -5.50 8.31 10.28
N ARG A 91 -6.72 8.84 10.42
CA ARG A 91 -7.81 8.66 9.46
C ARG A 91 -8.28 10.01 8.96
N VAL A 92 -8.41 10.13 7.65
CA VAL A 92 -8.97 11.29 6.97
C VAL A 92 -10.13 10.83 6.10
N GLN A 93 -11.32 11.41 6.35
CA GLN A 93 -12.48 11.25 5.49
C GLN A 93 -12.39 12.28 4.37
N PHE A 94 -12.28 11.84 3.13
CA PHE A 94 -12.21 12.73 1.98
C PHE A 94 -13.60 13.24 1.61
N THR A 95 -13.69 14.55 1.35
CA THR A 95 -14.92 15.25 0.97
C THR A 95 -14.67 16.16 -0.22
N SER A 96 -15.74 16.56 -0.92
CA SER A 96 -15.65 17.38 -2.13
C SER A 96 -15.09 18.80 -1.88
N ASP A 97 -15.23 19.31 -0.68
CA ASP A 97 -14.78 20.63 -0.23
C ASP A 97 -13.38 20.65 0.37
N MET A 98 -12.78 19.47 0.61
CA MET A 98 -11.42 19.35 1.15
C MET A 98 -10.38 19.95 0.20
N LEU A 99 -9.50 20.79 0.75
CA LEU A 99 -8.37 21.39 0.04
C LEU A 99 -7.08 20.57 0.24
N PRO A 100 -6.10 20.67 -0.67
CA PRO A 100 -4.79 20.02 -0.48
C PRO A 100 -4.12 20.38 0.85
N GLY A 101 -4.21 21.65 1.29
CA GLY A 101 -3.65 22.12 2.55
C GLY A 101 -4.25 21.47 3.80
N ASP A 102 -5.53 21.04 3.74
CA ASP A 102 -6.17 20.32 4.85
C ASP A 102 -5.52 18.94 5.08
N LEU A 103 -4.92 18.38 4.03
CA LEU A 103 -4.21 17.10 4.07
C LEU A 103 -2.72 17.28 4.40
N THR A 104 -2.07 18.20 3.71
CA THR A 104 -0.60 18.39 3.76
C THR A 104 -0.15 19.35 4.84
N GLY A 105 -1.07 20.13 5.41
CA GLY A 105 -0.74 21.21 6.31
C GLY A 105 -0.49 22.53 5.58
N ALA A 106 -0.41 23.60 6.36
CA ALA A 106 -0.22 24.95 5.86
C ALA A 106 0.63 25.79 6.80
N ALA A 107 1.32 26.79 6.26
CA ALA A 107 1.96 27.84 7.06
C ALA A 107 0.91 28.86 7.49
N VAL A 108 0.80 29.09 8.80
CA VAL A 108 -0.12 30.06 9.40
C VAL A 108 0.71 31.15 10.06
N PHE A 109 0.32 32.41 9.86
CA PHE A 109 1.02 33.53 10.48
C PHE A 109 0.73 33.58 12.00
N ASP A 110 1.76 33.32 12.78
CA ASP A 110 1.72 33.47 14.26
C ASP A 110 1.94 34.95 14.64
N ARG A 111 0.89 35.59 15.15
CA ARG A 111 0.93 37.00 15.50
C ARG A 111 1.83 37.29 16.69
N ASP A 112 1.98 36.36 17.61
CA ASP A 112 2.79 36.51 18.81
C ASP A 112 4.29 36.44 18.52
N LYS A 113 4.64 35.57 17.53
CA LYS A 113 6.02 35.40 17.06
C LYS A 113 6.38 36.32 15.90
N GLY A 114 5.41 36.86 15.17
CA GLY A 114 5.60 37.66 13.97
C GLY A 114 6.15 36.87 12.77
N GLU A 115 5.96 35.56 12.73
CA GLU A 115 6.49 34.64 11.71
C GLU A 115 5.43 33.65 11.22
N PHE A 116 5.68 33.06 10.05
CA PHE A 116 4.87 31.93 9.57
C PHE A 116 5.33 30.63 10.24
N VAL A 117 4.39 29.93 10.90
CA VAL A 117 4.62 28.65 11.53
C VAL A 117 3.89 27.58 10.73
N PHE A 118 4.60 26.53 10.33
CA PHE A 118 4.00 25.40 9.63
C PHE A 118 3.23 24.50 10.61
N HIS A 119 1.96 24.29 10.31
CA HIS A 119 1.11 23.32 11.00
C HIS A 119 0.98 22.06 10.13
N PRO A 120 1.60 20.94 10.56
CA PRO A 120 1.55 19.69 9.79
C PRO A 120 0.12 19.19 9.67
N GLY A 121 -0.25 18.76 8.47
CA GLY A 121 -1.53 18.13 8.20
C GLY A 121 -1.56 16.65 8.60
N PRO A 122 -2.71 16.00 8.47
CA PRO A 122 -2.91 14.62 8.87
C PRO A 122 -2.05 13.60 8.09
N VAL A 123 -1.44 13.97 6.97
CA VAL A 123 -0.52 13.11 6.21
C VAL A 123 0.77 12.81 6.99
N PHE A 124 1.14 13.65 7.97
CA PHE A 124 2.32 13.44 8.81
C PHE A 124 2.06 12.35 9.87
N THR A 125 1.87 11.14 9.40
CA THR A 125 1.66 9.93 10.20
C THR A 125 2.35 8.74 9.53
N GLN A 126 2.44 7.59 10.21
CA GLN A 126 3.05 6.39 9.63
C GLN A 126 2.04 5.53 8.85
N VAL A 127 0.80 5.46 9.30
CA VAL A 127 -0.31 4.82 8.58
C VAL A 127 -1.44 5.81 8.41
N LEU A 128 -1.75 6.15 7.18
CA LEU A 128 -2.86 7.01 6.83
C LEU A 128 -3.99 6.21 6.21
N LEU A 129 -5.17 6.23 6.81
CA LEU A 129 -6.39 5.80 6.14
C LEU A 129 -7.03 6.99 5.42
N ALA A 130 -6.92 7.00 4.10
CA ALA A 130 -7.57 7.96 3.20
C ALA A 130 -8.95 7.40 2.79
N ASP A 131 -9.98 7.72 3.57
CA ASP A 131 -11.30 7.12 3.41
C ASP A 131 -12.11 7.87 2.35
N GLU A 132 -12.68 7.14 1.38
CA GLU A 132 -13.45 7.66 0.23
C GLU A 132 -12.67 8.68 -0.62
N ILE A 133 -11.44 8.35 -1.02
CA ILE A 133 -10.55 9.24 -1.77
C ILE A 133 -11.19 9.78 -3.06
N ASN A 134 -12.07 9.02 -3.70
CA ASN A 134 -12.78 9.41 -4.92
C ASN A 134 -13.80 10.54 -4.70
N ARG A 135 -14.12 10.93 -3.47
CA ARG A 135 -15.01 12.08 -3.18
C ARG A 135 -14.27 13.42 -3.21
N ALA A 136 -12.97 13.41 -3.02
CA ALA A 136 -12.19 14.65 -3.06
C ALA A 136 -11.99 15.18 -4.47
N SER A 137 -11.62 16.48 -4.55
CA SER A 137 -11.23 17.09 -5.81
C SER A 137 -9.96 16.44 -6.40
N PRO A 138 -9.76 16.44 -7.74
CA PRO A 138 -8.55 15.92 -8.36
C PRO A 138 -7.25 16.56 -7.82
N LYS A 139 -7.30 17.81 -7.37
CA LYS A 139 -6.15 18.51 -6.77
C LYS A 139 -5.77 17.89 -5.43
N THR A 140 -6.76 17.60 -4.58
CA THR A 140 -6.55 16.99 -3.26
C THR A 140 -6.07 15.54 -3.40
N GLN A 141 -6.64 14.78 -4.35
CA GLN A 141 -6.15 13.44 -4.70
C GLN A 141 -4.69 13.48 -5.14
N SER A 142 -4.33 14.40 -6.04
CA SER A 142 -2.96 14.56 -6.53
C SER A 142 -1.97 14.88 -5.41
N ALA A 143 -2.35 15.71 -4.43
CA ALA A 143 -1.49 16.02 -3.28
C ALA A 143 -1.20 14.78 -2.42
N LEU A 144 -2.19 13.89 -2.18
CA LEU A 144 -1.94 12.64 -1.50
C LEU A 144 -1.00 11.73 -2.31
N LEU A 145 -1.27 11.58 -3.60
CA LEU A 145 -0.51 10.70 -4.48
C LEU A 145 0.94 11.18 -4.66
N GLU A 146 1.18 12.49 -4.65
CA GLU A 146 2.52 13.07 -4.63
C GLU A 146 3.24 12.74 -3.32
N ALA A 147 2.59 12.95 -2.18
CA ALA A 147 3.12 12.60 -0.86
C ALA A 147 3.46 11.10 -0.75
N MET A 148 2.66 10.21 -1.37
CA MET A 148 2.93 8.76 -1.44
C MET A 148 4.19 8.44 -2.24
N GLU A 149 4.40 9.12 -3.38
CA GLU A 149 5.52 8.83 -4.28
C GLU A 149 6.83 9.46 -3.76
N GLU A 150 6.77 10.73 -3.37
CA GLU A 150 7.94 11.49 -2.96
C GLU A 150 8.34 11.26 -1.49
N ARG A 151 7.46 10.67 -0.67
CA ARG A 151 7.67 10.49 0.77
C ARG A 151 7.95 11.80 1.51
N GLN A 152 7.49 12.89 0.96
CA GLN A 152 7.61 14.24 1.51
C GLN A 152 6.46 15.12 1.05
N VAL A 153 6.28 16.24 1.73
CA VAL A 153 5.35 17.29 1.34
C VAL A 153 6.16 18.53 0.99
N SER A 154 5.92 19.11 -0.18
CA SER A 154 6.58 20.35 -0.63
C SER A 154 5.57 21.49 -0.59
N ASN A 155 5.77 22.44 0.34
CA ASN A 155 4.97 23.65 0.48
C ASN A 155 5.90 24.85 0.59
N ASP A 156 5.57 25.97 -0.06
CA ASP A 156 6.24 27.28 0.09
C ASP A 156 7.78 27.21 0.00
N CYS A 157 8.31 26.46 -0.95
CA CYS A 157 9.75 26.22 -1.19
C CYS A 157 10.47 25.38 -0.11
N GLU A 158 9.75 24.78 0.82
CA GLU A 158 10.31 23.83 1.76
C GLU A 158 9.75 22.42 1.52
N SER A 159 10.63 21.42 1.50
CA SER A 159 10.26 20.01 1.46
C SER A 159 10.41 19.42 2.86
N ARG A 160 9.33 18.84 3.36
CA ARG A 160 9.25 18.22 4.68
C ARG A 160 9.07 16.73 4.54
N PRO A 161 10.03 15.90 5.00
CA PRO A 161 9.92 14.44 4.90
C PRO A 161 8.76 13.92 5.77
N LEU A 162 8.09 12.90 5.28
CA LEU A 162 7.07 12.17 6.03
C LEU A 162 7.71 11.17 7.00
N PRO A 163 7.02 10.79 8.09
CA PRO A 163 7.48 9.76 9.00
C PRO A 163 7.75 8.44 8.27
N ARG A 164 8.74 7.68 8.74
CA ARG A 164 9.04 6.34 8.21
C ARG A 164 8.74 5.25 9.24
N PRO A 165 8.20 4.10 8.81
CA PRO A 165 7.63 3.83 7.48
C PRO A 165 6.40 4.70 7.20
N PHE A 166 6.05 4.94 5.92
CA PHE A 166 4.86 5.66 5.51
C PHE A 166 3.98 4.76 4.64
N PHE A 167 2.78 4.46 5.12
CA PHE A 167 1.84 3.56 4.47
C PHE A 167 0.46 4.20 4.34
N VAL A 168 -0.04 4.29 3.12
CA VAL A 168 -1.39 4.79 2.85
C VAL A 168 -2.30 3.61 2.50
N ILE A 169 -3.45 3.58 3.17
CA ILE A 169 -4.58 2.73 2.82
C ILE A 169 -5.67 3.68 2.33
N ALA A 170 -5.89 3.71 1.01
CA ALA A 170 -6.98 4.47 0.42
C ALA A 170 -8.21 3.58 0.24
N THR A 171 -9.41 4.14 0.44
CA THR A 171 -10.65 3.42 0.17
C THR A 171 -11.44 4.11 -0.94
N GLN A 172 -12.14 3.30 -1.74
CA GLN A 172 -13.14 3.74 -2.71
C GLN A 172 -14.44 2.98 -2.51
N ASN A 173 -15.55 3.66 -2.78
CA ASN A 173 -16.86 3.04 -2.86
C ASN A 173 -17.27 2.98 -4.33
N PRO A 174 -17.37 1.80 -4.95
CA PRO A 174 -17.70 1.67 -6.38
C PRO A 174 -19.15 2.06 -6.72
N VAL A 175 -20.05 2.09 -5.72
CA VAL A 175 -21.47 2.36 -5.93
C VAL A 175 -21.78 3.87 -5.99
N ASP A 176 -20.95 4.70 -5.41
CA ASP A 176 -21.21 6.14 -5.24
C ASP A 176 -20.69 6.94 -6.45
N GLN A 177 -21.24 6.68 -7.64
CA GLN A 177 -20.76 7.30 -8.89
C GLN A 177 -21.27 8.74 -9.13
N LEU A 178 -22.35 9.17 -8.46
CA LEU A 178 -23.07 10.42 -8.80
C LEU A 178 -22.39 11.71 -8.31
N SER A 179 -21.37 11.63 -7.48
CA SER A 179 -20.66 12.81 -6.93
C SER A 179 -19.19 12.53 -6.66
N THR A 180 -18.56 11.70 -7.48
CA THR A 180 -17.20 11.25 -7.26
C THR A 180 -16.29 11.59 -8.44
N ASN A 181 -15.02 11.79 -8.14
CA ASN A 181 -13.93 11.96 -9.09
C ASN A 181 -13.12 10.65 -9.11
N PRO A 182 -13.36 9.73 -10.06
CA PRO A 182 -12.63 8.48 -10.12
C PRO A 182 -11.14 8.76 -10.33
N LEU A 183 -10.29 7.94 -9.71
CA LEU A 183 -8.84 8.02 -9.92
C LEU A 183 -8.51 7.57 -11.35
N PRO A 184 -7.77 8.38 -12.14
CA PRO A 184 -7.23 7.94 -13.41
C PRO A 184 -6.31 6.74 -13.27
N GLU A 185 -6.20 5.89 -14.30
CA GLU A 185 -5.37 4.68 -14.30
C GLU A 185 -3.90 4.95 -13.95
N ALA A 186 -3.33 6.06 -14.46
CA ALA A 186 -1.98 6.47 -14.12
C ALA A 186 -1.79 6.78 -12.61
N GLN A 187 -2.85 7.13 -11.91
CA GLN A 187 -2.84 7.35 -10.47
C GLN A 187 -3.06 6.05 -9.70
N LEU A 188 -3.85 5.13 -10.24
CA LEU A 188 -4.03 3.79 -9.66
C LEU A 188 -2.72 2.99 -9.65
N ASP A 189 -1.82 3.18 -10.61
CA ASP A 189 -0.50 2.51 -10.67
C ASP A 189 0.41 2.87 -9.47
N ARG A 190 0.12 3.94 -8.72
CA ARG A 190 0.85 4.30 -7.49
C ARG A 190 0.51 3.41 -6.31
N PHE A 191 -0.62 2.72 -6.33
CA PHE A 191 -0.95 1.71 -5.34
C PHE A 191 -0.31 0.38 -5.72
N LEU A 192 0.42 -0.22 -4.77
CA LEU A 192 1.05 -1.52 -5.00
C LEU A 192 0.00 -2.62 -5.22
N MET A 193 -1.02 -2.63 -4.38
CA MET A 193 -2.10 -3.61 -4.42
C MET A 193 -3.47 -2.94 -4.35
N ARG A 194 -4.44 -3.57 -5.01
CA ARG A 194 -5.87 -3.31 -4.84
C ARG A 194 -6.54 -4.54 -4.27
N LEU A 195 -7.34 -4.36 -3.22
CA LEU A 195 -8.08 -5.42 -2.55
C LEU A 195 -9.58 -5.11 -2.52
N ALA A 196 -10.38 -6.18 -2.49
CA ALA A 196 -11.78 -6.17 -2.07
C ALA A 196 -11.91 -7.11 -0.86
N LEU A 197 -12.57 -6.67 0.20
CA LEU A 197 -12.81 -7.51 1.38
C LEU A 197 -14.01 -8.44 1.16
N GLY A 198 -15.03 -7.94 0.45
CA GLY A 198 -16.28 -8.67 0.23
C GLY A 198 -17.06 -8.96 1.51
N TYR A 199 -18.12 -9.73 1.39
CA TYR A 199 -18.88 -10.20 2.56
C TYR A 199 -18.12 -11.29 3.33
N PRO A 200 -18.23 -11.38 4.65
CA PRO A 200 -17.74 -12.51 5.42
C PRO A 200 -18.49 -13.79 5.00
N ASP A 201 -17.90 -14.93 5.25
CA ASP A 201 -18.62 -16.20 5.15
C ASP A 201 -19.65 -16.36 6.29
N MET A 202 -20.53 -17.36 6.16
CA MET A 202 -21.61 -17.58 7.13
C MET A 202 -21.11 -17.81 8.55
N ALA A 203 -19.96 -18.49 8.72
CA ALA A 203 -19.40 -18.78 10.03
C ALA A 203 -18.85 -17.50 10.68
N ALA A 204 -18.09 -16.71 9.94
CA ALA A 204 -17.57 -15.42 10.38
C ALA A 204 -18.71 -14.42 10.67
N GLU A 205 -19.77 -14.41 9.85
CA GLU A 205 -20.93 -13.54 10.09
C GLU A 205 -21.65 -13.87 11.41
N LEU A 206 -21.86 -15.15 11.68
CA LEU A 206 -22.43 -15.60 12.97
C LEU A 206 -21.53 -15.23 14.15
N GLU A 207 -20.23 -15.32 14.00
CA GLU A 207 -19.27 -14.93 15.03
C GLU A 207 -19.24 -13.43 15.26
N ILE A 208 -19.36 -12.63 14.18
CA ILE A 208 -19.51 -11.17 14.29
C ILE A 208 -20.77 -10.80 15.09
N LEU A 209 -21.89 -11.49 14.84
CA LEU A 209 -23.16 -11.23 15.53
C LEU A 209 -23.15 -11.64 17.01
N ARG A 210 -22.34 -12.63 17.39
CA ARG A 210 -22.22 -13.16 18.76
C ARG A 210 -21.09 -12.53 19.57
N GLY A 211 -20.09 -11.96 18.88
CA GLY A 211 -18.83 -11.56 19.48
C GLY A 211 -18.84 -10.19 20.15
N GLU A 212 -17.73 -9.89 20.82
CA GLU A 212 -17.46 -8.56 21.38
C GLU A 212 -17.34 -7.48 20.31
N ASP A 213 -17.55 -6.22 20.71
CA ASP A 213 -17.26 -5.07 19.84
C ASP A 213 -15.79 -5.12 19.38
N ARG A 214 -15.59 -5.13 18.08
CA ARG A 214 -14.26 -5.19 17.45
C ARG A 214 -13.37 -4.02 17.86
N ARG A 215 -13.93 -2.89 18.28
CA ARG A 215 -13.18 -1.76 18.83
C ARG A 215 -12.50 -2.11 20.14
N VAL A 216 -13.19 -2.83 21.01
CA VAL A 216 -12.64 -3.28 22.31
C VAL A 216 -11.51 -4.27 22.09
N LEU A 217 -11.66 -5.22 21.14
CA LEU A 217 -10.60 -6.16 20.78
C LEU A 217 -9.38 -5.43 20.24
N LEU A 218 -9.60 -4.43 19.38
CA LEU A 218 -8.54 -3.62 18.81
C LEU A 218 -7.75 -2.84 19.87
N GLU A 219 -8.42 -2.26 20.86
CA GLU A 219 -7.78 -1.53 21.97
C GLU A 219 -6.91 -2.44 22.85
N ARG A 220 -7.32 -3.69 23.02
CA ARG A 220 -6.58 -4.70 23.79
C ARG A 220 -5.44 -5.36 23.03
N THR A 221 -5.38 -5.16 21.71
CA THR A 221 -4.35 -5.79 20.88
C THR A 221 -2.99 -5.13 21.10
N GLU A 222 -2.01 -5.91 21.56
CA GLU A 222 -0.64 -5.44 21.73
C GLU A 222 0.10 -5.42 20.39
N PRO A 223 0.94 -4.38 20.15
CA PRO A 223 1.81 -4.35 19.00
C PRO A 223 2.71 -5.59 18.94
N ALA A 224 2.90 -6.12 17.74
CA ALA A 224 3.80 -7.26 17.50
C ALA A 224 5.09 -6.82 16.80
N LEU A 225 5.08 -5.63 16.21
CA LEU A 225 6.22 -4.98 15.57
C LEU A 225 6.40 -3.58 16.16
N ASP A 226 7.48 -2.94 15.75
CA ASP A 226 7.70 -1.51 15.83
C ASP A 226 8.20 -0.95 14.47
N ALA A 227 8.33 0.35 14.36
CA ALA A 227 8.74 1.00 13.12
C ALA A 227 10.14 0.56 12.66
N GLY A 228 11.08 0.32 13.59
CA GLY A 228 12.45 -0.11 13.29
C GLY A 228 12.48 -1.52 12.71
N LEU A 229 11.77 -2.45 13.35
CA LEU A 229 11.65 -3.82 12.88
C LEU A 229 10.94 -3.89 11.53
N LEU A 230 9.88 -3.11 11.31
CA LEU A 230 9.21 -3.07 10.01
C LEU A 230 10.15 -2.57 8.90
N LEU A 231 10.95 -1.52 9.15
CA LEU A 231 11.95 -1.05 8.18
C LEU A 231 13.01 -2.12 7.87
N ALA A 232 13.44 -2.89 8.87
CA ALA A 232 14.35 -4.03 8.67
C ALA A 232 13.70 -5.12 7.81
N LEU A 233 12.42 -5.45 8.07
CA LEU A 233 11.65 -6.41 7.27
C LEU A 233 11.46 -5.94 5.82
N GLN A 234 11.22 -4.67 5.58
CA GLN A 234 11.14 -4.09 4.25
C GLN A 234 12.48 -4.21 3.51
N ALA A 235 13.59 -3.98 4.20
CA ALA A 235 14.94 -4.18 3.62
C ALA A 235 15.21 -5.65 3.31
N GLN A 236 14.82 -6.55 4.21
CA GLN A 236 14.97 -8.00 4.00
C GLN A 236 14.08 -8.51 2.86
N ALA A 237 12.83 -8.04 2.74
CA ALA A 237 11.95 -8.40 1.63
C ALA A 237 12.58 -8.04 0.27
N ARG A 238 13.23 -6.88 0.16
CA ARG A 238 13.97 -6.50 -1.06
C ARG A 238 15.13 -7.44 -1.38
N ALA A 239 15.73 -8.08 -0.36
CA ALA A 239 16.85 -9.01 -0.50
C ALA A 239 16.40 -10.46 -0.75
N VAL A 240 15.12 -10.82 -0.61
CA VAL A 240 14.61 -12.16 -0.90
C VAL A 240 14.98 -12.54 -2.33
N HIS A 241 15.59 -13.72 -2.49
CA HIS A 241 16.15 -14.17 -3.75
C HIS A 241 15.03 -14.48 -4.79
N ALA A 242 15.22 -14.00 -6.01
CA ALA A 242 14.38 -14.34 -7.16
C ALA A 242 15.27 -14.95 -8.26
N ALA A 243 15.11 -16.24 -8.50
CA ALA A 243 15.90 -16.97 -9.50
C ALA A 243 15.59 -16.51 -10.95
N GLY A 244 16.57 -16.68 -11.85
CA GLY A 244 16.41 -16.30 -13.27
C GLY A 244 15.13 -16.84 -13.93
N PRO A 245 14.78 -18.14 -13.78
CA PRO A 245 13.52 -18.69 -14.30
C PRO A 245 12.27 -17.97 -13.77
N LEU A 246 12.23 -17.59 -12.48
CA LEU A 246 11.12 -16.83 -11.91
C LEU A 246 11.00 -15.43 -12.53
N LEU A 247 12.13 -14.73 -12.74
CA LEU A 247 12.12 -13.43 -13.42
C LEU A 247 11.64 -13.57 -14.87
N ALA A 248 12.00 -14.65 -15.55
CA ALA A 248 11.50 -14.97 -16.89
C ALA A 248 9.97 -15.21 -16.87
N TYR A 249 9.45 -15.88 -15.85
CA TYR A 249 8.02 -16.10 -15.67
C TYR A 249 7.25 -14.78 -15.46
N ILE A 250 7.73 -13.90 -14.58
CA ILE A 250 7.13 -12.57 -14.38
C ILE A 250 7.15 -11.75 -15.68
N ARG A 251 8.26 -11.81 -16.44
CA ARG A 251 8.35 -11.18 -17.76
C ARG A 251 7.35 -11.74 -18.74
N ALA A 252 7.20 -13.07 -18.78
CA ALA A 252 6.25 -13.74 -19.67
C ALA A 252 4.79 -13.38 -19.34
N LEU A 253 4.44 -13.30 -18.04
CA LEU A 253 3.14 -12.78 -17.60
C LEU A 253 2.92 -11.34 -18.10
N ALA A 254 3.89 -10.44 -17.90
CA ALA A 254 3.78 -9.06 -18.36
C ALA A 254 3.64 -8.97 -19.89
N GLU A 255 4.40 -9.75 -20.64
CA GLU A 255 4.34 -9.82 -22.10
C GLU A 255 2.99 -10.36 -22.59
N HIS A 256 2.47 -11.41 -21.95
CA HIS A 256 1.16 -11.95 -22.26
C HIS A 256 0.04 -10.92 -22.06
N THR A 257 0.08 -10.13 -20.99
CA THR A 257 -0.90 -9.07 -20.77
C THR A 257 -0.83 -7.96 -21.82
N ARG A 258 0.34 -7.71 -22.42
CA ARG A 258 0.53 -6.64 -23.44
C ARG A 258 0.07 -7.08 -24.83
N HIS A 259 0.24 -8.36 -25.18
CA HIS A 259 0.11 -8.82 -26.56
C HIS A 259 -0.81 -10.03 -26.74
N GLY A 260 -1.03 -10.83 -25.71
CA GLY A 260 -1.74 -12.12 -25.81
C GLY A 260 -3.17 -12.12 -25.29
N ALA A 261 -3.55 -11.20 -24.42
CA ALA A 261 -4.81 -11.29 -23.68
C ALA A 261 -5.95 -10.43 -24.24
N GLY A 262 -5.72 -9.65 -25.30
CA GLY A 262 -6.74 -8.75 -25.85
C GLY A 262 -7.15 -7.59 -24.91
N LEU A 263 -6.30 -7.27 -23.93
CA LEU A 263 -6.53 -6.20 -22.95
C LEU A 263 -6.24 -4.83 -23.56
N ALA A 264 -6.96 -3.80 -23.09
CA ALA A 264 -6.69 -2.41 -23.49
C ALA A 264 -5.30 -1.94 -23.04
N TYR A 265 -4.88 -2.38 -21.86
CA TYR A 265 -3.59 -2.06 -21.26
C TYR A 265 -2.89 -3.35 -20.79
N GLY A 266 -1.57 -3.39 -20.97
CA GLY A 266 -0.72 -4.45 -20.44
C GLY A 266 0.06 -3.99 -19.21
N LEU A 267 0.57 -4.94 -18.45
CA LEU A 267 1.36 -4.66 -17.25
C LEU A 267 2.64 -3.88 -17.62
N SER A 268 2.81 -2.69 -17.06
CA SER A 268 3.97 -1.83 -17.28
C SER A 268 5.25 -2.45 -16.67
N PRO A 269 6.47 -1.99 -17.01
CA PRO A 269 7.67 -2.39 -16.30
C PRO A 269 7.62 -2.11 -14.79
N ARG A 270 6.99 -0.99 -14.38
CA ARG A 270 6.72 -0.65 -12.97
C ARG A 270 5.78 -1.69 -12.34
N GLY A 271 4.72 -2.10 -13.05
CA GLY A 271 3.82 -3.15 -12.61
C GLY A 271 4.50 -4.52 -12.45
N ALA A 272 5.44 -4.87 -13.34
CA ALA A 272 6.23 -6.10 -13.19
C ALA A 272 7.18 -6.04 -11.99
N GLN A 273 7.80 -4.88 -11.72
CA GLN A 273 8.60 -4.65 -10.50
C GLN A 273 7.73 -4.71 -9.24
N ALA A 274 6.54 -4.12 -9.28
CA ALA A 274 5.56 -4.19 -8.19
C ALA A 274 5.16 -5.65 -7.88
N LEU A 275 4.94 -6.46 -8.93
CA LEU A 275 4.63 -7.90 -8.80
C LEU A 275 5.78 -8.65 -8.12
N LEU A 276 7.03 -8.39 -8.51
CA LEU A 276 8.20 -9.00 -7.88
C LEU A 276 8.34 -8.57 -6.42
N ALA A 277 8.17 -7.28 -6.11
CA ALA A 277 8.25 -6.76 -4.76
C ALA A 277 7.19 -7.39 -3.84
N ALA A 278 5.96 -7.50 -4.33
CA ALA A 278 4.85 -8.14 -3.63
C ALA A 278 5.11 -9.63 -3.38
N ALA A 279 5.61 -10.36 -4.39
CA ALA A 279 5.93 -11.79 -4.27
C ALA A 279 7.09 -12.04 -3.28
N ARG A 280 8.09 -11.16 -3.23
CA ARG A 280 9.16 -11.20 -2.24
C ARG A 280 8.66 -11.02 -0.81
N ALA A 281 7.78 -10.03 -0.59
CA ALA A 281 7.17 -9.79 0.71
C ALA A 281 6.26 -10.96 1.13
N TRP A 282 5.54 -11.56 0.18
CA TRP A 282 4.72 -12.75 0.43
C TRP A 282 5.56 -13.96 0.84
N ALA A 283 6.68 -14.22 0.14
CA ALA A 283 7.63 -15.27 0.50
C ALA A 283 8.24 -15.05 1.89
N LEU A 284 8.59 -13.79 2.22
CA LEU A 284 9.12 -13.44 3.54
C LEU A 284 8.10 -13.68 4.65
N LEU A 285 6.82 -13.38 4.45
CA LEU A 285 5.74 -13.70 5.39
C LEU A 285 5.64 -15.20 5.68
N ASP A 286 6.01 -16.06 4.73
CA ASP A 286 6.15 -17.50 4.93
C ASP A 286 7.49 -17.89 5.57
N GLY A 287 8.34 -16.92 5.90
CA GLY A 287 9.68 -17.15 6.46
C GLY A 287 10.64 -17.78 5.46
N ARG A 288 10.45 -17.54 4.16
CA ARG A 288 11.36 -18.00 3.09
C ARG A 288 12.28 -16.88 2.63
N ASP A 289 13.48 -17.25 2.24
CA ASP A 289 14.51 -16.36 1.67
C ASP A 289 14.53 -16.36 0.13
N HIS A 290 13.60 -17.07 -0.50
CA HIS A 290 13.46 -17.17 -1.95
C HIS A 290 11.99 -17.18 -2.37
N VAL A 291 11.74 -16.65 -3.58
CA VAL A 291 10.40 -16.55 -4.18
C VAL A 291 10.09 -17.80 -5.00
N LEU A 292 8.88 -18.34 -4.81
CA LEU A 292 8.34 -19.45 -5.59
C LEU A 292 7.32 -18.92 -6.64
N PRO A 293 7.07 -19.65 -7.73
CA PRO A 293 6.02 -19.28 -8.70
C PRO A 293 4.63 -19.10 -8.05
N GLY A 294 4.31 -19.91 -7.04
CA GLY A 294 3.06 -19.78 -6.28
C GLY A 294 2.91 -18.45 -5.54
N ASP A 295 4.03 -17.82 -5.13
CA ASP A 295 3.98 -16.49 -4.48
C ASP A 295 3.59 -15.41 -5.49
N VAL A 296 4.12 -15.50 -6.70
CA VAL A 296 3.74 -14.60 -7.80
C VAL A 296 2.26 -14.76 -8.12
N GLN A 297 1.77 -16.01 -8.20
CA GLN A 297 0.36 -16.30 -8.46
C GLN A 297 -0.56 -15.79 -7.36
N ALA A 298 -0.16 -15.92 -6.09
CA ALA A 298 -0.94 -15.46 -4.94
C ALA A 298 -1.14 -13.94 -4.92
N VAL A 299 -0.12 -13.17 -5.31
CA VAL A 299 -0.20 -11.70 -5.28
C VAL A 299 -0.63 -11.09 -6.62
N PHE A 300 -0.60 -11.86 -7.72
CA PHE A 300 -0.88 -11.36 -9.08
C PHE A 300 -2.24 -10.66 -9.18
N PRO A 301 -3.37 -11.22 -8.69
CA PRO A 301 -4.65 -10.53 -8.78
C PRO A 301 -4.60 -9.14 -8.13
N ALA A 302 -4.12 -9.06 -6.89
CA ALA A 302 -4.05 -7.81 -6.14
C ALA A 302 -3.17 -6.75 -6.80
N VAL A 303 -2.08 -7.16 -7.47
CA VAL A 303 -1.12 -6.25 -8.12
C VAL A 303 -1.55 -5.88 -9.54
N ALA A 304 -2.13 -6.80 -10.30
CA ALA A 304 -2.33 -6.64 -11.74
C ALA A 304 -3.70 -6.03 -12.11
N ILE A 305 -4.76 -6.39 -11.41
CA ILE A 305 -6.15 -6.11 -11.83
C ILE A 305 -6.39 -4.63 -12.11
N HIS A 306 -6.01 -3.75 -11.20
CA HIS A 306 -6.24 -2.31 -11.33
C HIS A 306 -5.34 -1.65 -12.40
N ARG A 307 -4.25 -2.31 -12.81
CA ARG A 307 -3.33 -1.87 -13.86
C ARG A 307 -3.75 -2.31 -15.25
N LEU A 308 -4.57 -3.34 -15.32
CA LEU A 308 -5.04 -3.94 -16.58
C LEU A 308 -6.42 -3.43 -17.01
N GLY A 309 -7.04 -2.55 -16.23
CA GLY A 309 -8.38 -2.04 -16.52
C GLY A 309 -9.47 -3.11 -16.51
N LEU A 310 -9.31 -4.17 -15.71
CA LEU A 310 -10.21 -5.34 -15.67
C LEU A 310 -11.49 -5.11 -14.86
N GLY A 311 -12.00 -3.90 -14.81
CA GLY A 311 -13.32 -3.62 -14.25
C GLY A 311 -13.45 -3.85 -12.74
N ASP A 312 -14.63 -4.34 -12.31
CA ASP A 312 -14.92 -4.61 -10.90
C ASP A 312 -14.23 -5.90 -10.39
N ALA A 313 -14.07 -5.98 -9.06
CA ALA A 313 -13.33 -7.06 -8.42
C ALA A 313 -13.84 -8.48 -8.72
N ARG A 314 -15.14 -8.66 -9.03
CA ARG A 314 -15.73 -10.00 -9.23
C ARG A 314 -15.37 -10.63 -10.57
N GLY A 315 -15.33 -9.84 -11.65
CA GLY A 315 -14.88 -10.33 -12.97
C GLY A 315 -13.36 -10.43 -13.04
N ALA A 316 -12.68 -9.64 -12.29
CA ALA A 316 -11.23 -9.50 -12.30
C ALA A 316 -10.48 -10.73 -11.77
N ASP A 317 -11.00 -11.43 -10.75
CA ASP A 317 -10.37 -12.66 -10.24
C ASP A 317 -10.43 -13.82 -11.24
N ALA A 318 -11.51 -13.91 -12.02
CA ALA A 318 -11.59 -14.89 -13.09
C ALA A 318 -10.60 -14.60 -14.21
N ALA A 319 -10.54 -13.34 -14.65
CA ALA A 319 -9.59 -12.89 -15.67
C ALA A 319 -8.13 -13.06 -15.21
N ALA A 320 -7.82 -12.77 -13.94
CA ALA A 320 -6.49 -13.00 -13.39
C ALA A 320 -6.09 -14.48 -13.43
N ARG A 321 -7.02 -15.39 -13.09
CA ARG A 321 -6.79 -16.84 -13.18
C ARG A 321 -6.56 -17.30 -14.62
N GLU A 322 -7.30 -16.79 -15.59
CA GLU A 322 -7.11 -17.07 -17.00
C GLU A 322 -5.74 -16.62 -17.49
N LEU A 323 -5.30 -15.40 -17.10
CA LEU A 323 -3.98 -14.87 -17.43
C LEU A 323 -2.85 -15.73 -16.85
N LEU A 324 -2.99 -16.16 -15.59
CA LEU A 324 -2.03 -17.04 -14.93
C LEU A 324 -1.97 -18.43 -15.60
N ALA A 325 -3.12 -18.98 -15.99
CA ALA A 325 -3.21 -20.29 -16.65
C ALA A 325 -2.63 -20.30 -18.08
N ALA A 326 -2.63 -19.15 -18.75
CA ALA A 326 -2.11 -19.00 -20.10
C ALA A 326 -0.57 -19.00 -20.18
N VAL A 327 0.12 -18.74 -19.06
CA VAL A 327 1.59 -18.70 -19.02
C VAL A 327 2.12 -19.90 -18.23
N PRO A 328 2.92 -20.80 -18.86
CA PRO A 328 3.44 -21.98 -18.19
C PRO A 328 4.38 -21.60 -17.05
N LEU A 329 4.35 -22.42 -16.00
CA LEU A 329 5.30 -22.31 -14.89
C LEU A 329 6.73 -22.63 -15.35
N PRO A 330 7.73 -21.99 -14.75
CA PRO A 330 9.14 -22.21 -15.08
C PRO A 330 9.64 -23.59 -14.64
#